data_d1547929d5f99f9eb28854f4f8673048
#
_entry.id   d1547929d5f99f9eb28854f4f8673048
#
_cell.length_a   1.000
_cell.length_b   1.000
_cell.length_c   1.000
_cell.angle_alpha   90.00
_cell.angle_beta   90.00
_cell.angle_gamma   90.00
#
_symmetry.space_group_name_H-M   'P 1'
#
loop_
_entity.id
_entity.type
_entity.pdbx_description
1 polymer ?
#
loop_
_entity_poly.entity_id
_entity_poly.type
_entity_poly.pdbx_seq_one_letter_code
_entity_poly.pdbx_strand_id
1 'polypeptide(L)'
;MNFEIVFVLLALVGMIAALIWDGLRPGMVLLTVVVLFLCAGILTPKEMLEGFSNKGMITVGMLFLVSEGIRQSGALGQLIKKLLPEGKTTVFKAQLRMLPPIAFVSAFLNNTPVVVIFAPIIKRWAESVKLPATKFLIPLSYVTILGGICTLIGTSTNLVVHGMILEAGYEGFTMFELGRVGIFIALAGIIYLFVFSNKLLPDSRTDRYEEDEEDGNPGNLHRVEAVLGSRFPGINKTLGEFNFTRHYGAIVKEVKSGGQRFTRDLDRVTLHEGDTLVLWADDTFVPTWGESSVFLLLANGTDGTEPVSRTKRWLALGLLIFMIVGATIGELPVVKEAFPEIRLDMFFFVCITPIIMAWTKIFPPKKYTKYISWDILITIACAFAISKAMENSGFAALIARHIIGMSSSMGPYALLAIVFIITNIFTELITNNAAAALSFPIALSVATQLGVDPTPFFVVICMAASASFSTPIGYQTNLIVQGIGSYKFTDFVKIGLPLNLITFLISVFVIPMIWKF
;
A
#
# COMPACT_ATOMS: atom_id res chain seq x y z
N MET A 1 -27.02 -21.31 -16.25
CA MET A 1 -26.29 -20.06 -16.00
C MET A 1 -26.66 -19.08 -17.11
N ASN A 2 -27.09 -17.88 -16.77
CA ASN A 2 -27.41 -16.85 -17.75
C ASN A 2 -26.12 -16.40 -18.45
N PHE A 3 -26.24 -15.93 -19.71
CA PHE A 3 -25.09 -15.44 -20.49
C PHE A 3 -24.24 -14.42 -19.70
N GLU A 4 -24.88 -13.51 -19.03
CA GLU A 4 -24.21 -12.44 -18.22
C GLU A 4 -23.32 -13.00 -17.12
N ILE A 5 -23.79 -14.01 -16.37
CA ILE A 5 -23.03 -14.68 -15.31
C ILE A 5 -21.76 -15.35 -15.89
N VAL A 6 -21.90 -16.06 -17.02
CA VAL A 6 -20.75 -16.72 -17.66
C VAL A 6 -19.76 -15.70 -18.19
N PHE A 7 -20.26 -14.63 -18.80
CA PHE A 7 -19.42 -13.55 -19.33
C PHE A 7 -18.64 -12.85 -18.22
N VAL A 8 -19.30 -12.48 -17.09
CA VAL A 8 -18.64 -11.87 -15.93
C VAL A 8 -17.59 -12.82 -15.34
N LEU A 9 -17.91 -14.10 -15.16
CA LEU A 9 -16.95 -15.10 -14.68
C LEU A 9 -15.70 -15.16 -15.56
N LEU A 10 -15.87 -15.30 -16.87
CA LEU A 10 -14.75 -15.40 -17.82
C LEU A 10 -13.92 -14.10 -17.84
N ALA A 11 -14.58 -12.94 -17.80
CA ALA A 11 -13.90 -11.65 -17.75
C ALA A 11 -13.10 -11.48 -16.46
N LEU A 12 -13.63 -11.88 -15.29
CA LEU A 12 -12.93 -11.82 -14.01
C LEU A 12 -11.74 -12.80 -13.95
N VAL A 13 -11.91 -14.03 -14.47
CA VAL A 13 -10.81 -14.99 -14.57
C VAL A 13 -9.72 -14.46 -15.50
N GLY A 14 -10.09 -13.90 -16.66
CA GLY A 14 -9.16 -13.24 -17.57
C GLY A 14 -8.45 -12.04 -16.93
N MET A 15 -9.16 -11.24 -16.14
CA MET A 15 -8.61 -10.12 -15.37
C MET A 15 -7.56 -10.60 -14.37
N ILE A 16 -7.87 -11.61 -13.57
CA ILE A 16 -6.93 -12.18 -12.59
C ILE A 16 -5.70 -12.75 -13.30
N ALA A 17 -5.89 -13.47 -14.39
CA ALA A 17 -4.78 -14.00 -15.19
C ALA A 17 -3.90 -12.88 -15.77
N ALA A 18 -4.50 -11.78 -16.26
CA ALA A 18 -3.78 -10.62 -16.78
C ALA A 18 -3.02 -9.86 -15.67
N LEU A 19 -3.60 -9.76 -14.46
CA LEU A 19 -2.93 -9.15 -13.32
C LEU A 19 -1.74 -9.99 -12.82
N ILE A 20 -1.87 -11.33 -12.83
CA ILE A 20 -0.77 -12.24 -12.47
C ILE A 20 0.34 -12.22 -13.53
N TRP A 21 -0.02 -12.07 -14.82
CA TRP A 21 0.97 -11.96 -15.90
C TRP A 21 1.81 -10.68 -15.83
N ASP A 22 1.31 -9.63 -15.14
CA ASP A 22 2.00 -8.35 -14.90
C ASP A 22 2.52 -7.65 -16.17
N GLY A 23 1.90 -7.94 -17.32
CA GLY A 23 2.26 -7.31 -18.60
C GLY A 23 1.66 -5.91 -18.79
N LEU A 24 0.61 -5.58 -18.04
CA LEU A 24 -0.13 -4.31 -18.08
C LEU A 24 -0.37 -3.80 -16.65
N ARG A 25 -0.48 -2.48 -16.53
CA ARG A 25 -0.81 -1.86 -15.23
C ARG A 25 -2.18 -2.29 -14.74
N PRO A 26 -2.35 -2.47 -13.42
CA PRO A 26 -3.63 -2.88 -12.84
C PRO A 26 -4.81 -2.02 -13.28
N GLY A 27 -4.65 -0.68 -13.27
CA GLY A 27 -5.70 0.23 -13.72
C GLY A 27 -6.14 -0.01 -15.17
N MET A 28 -5.20 -0.31 -16.07
CA MET A 28 -5.53 -0.60 -17.47
C MET A 28 -6.23 -1.95 -17.64
N VAL A 29 -5.82 -2.96 -16.88
CA VAL A 29 -6.47 -4.28 -16.89
C VAL A 29 -7.92 -4.15 -16.43
N LEU A 30 -8.16 -3.48 -15.28
CA LEU A 30 -9.51 -3.28 -14.77
C LEU A 30 -10.35 -2.42 -15.72
N LEU A 31 -9.78 -1.35 -16.29
CA LEU A 31 -10.48 -0.51 -17.27
C LEU A 31 -10.90 -1.31 -18.51
N THR A 32 -10.05 -2.20 -18.98
CA THR A 32 -10.38 -3.10 -20.10
C THR A 32 -11.59 -3.96 -19.77
N VAL A 33 -11.63 -4.55 -18.58
CA VAL A 33 -12.77 -5.38 -18.13
C VAL A 33 -14.06 -4.56 -18.01
N VAL A 34 -13.98 -3.35 -17.47
CA VAL A 34 -15.13 -2.43 -17.37
C VAL A 34 -15.68 -2.08 -18.76
N VAL A 35 -14.78 -1.79 -19.72
CA VAL A 35 -15.18 -1.54 -21.12
C VAL A 35 -15.83 -2.78 -21.73
N LEU A 36 -15.34 -4.00 -21.47
CA LEU A 36 -15.97 -5.23 -21.92
C LEU A 36 -17.39 -5.39 -21.34
N PHE A 37 -17.60 -5.06 -20.05
CA PHE A 37 -18.93 -5.10 -19.44
C PHE A 37 -19.87 -4.04 -20.03
N LEU A 38 -19.35 -2.85 -20.36
CA LEU A 38 -20.11 -1.83 -21.06
C LEU A 38 -20.54 -2.31 -22.48
N CYS A 39 -19.60 -2.89 -23.24
CA CYS A 39 -19.89 -3.43 -24.58
C CYS A 39 -20.87 -4.60 -24.56
N ALA A 40 -20.86 -5.41 -23.49
CA ALA A 40 -21.79 -6.52 -23.29
C ALA A 40 -23.17 -6.06 -22.77
N GLY A 41 -23.36 -4.76 -22.47
CA GLY A 41 -24.62 -4.23 -21.94
C GLY A 41 -24.89 -4.57 -20.47
N ILE A 42 -23.89 -5.10 -19.74
CA ILE A 42 -24.00 -5.43 -18.31
C ILE A 42 -23.92 -4.16 -17.47
N LEU A 43 -23.17 -3.16 -17.94
CA LEU A 43 -23.05 -1.84 -17.32
C LEU A 43 -23.63 -0.78 -18.26
N THR A 44 -24.28 0.21 -17.67
CA THR A 44 -24.63 1.46 -18.36
C THR A 44 -23.45 2.44 -18.30
N PRO A 45 -23.37 3.44 -19.22
CA PRO A 45 -22.36 4.49 -19.15
C PRO A 45 -22.37 5.25 -17.81
N LYS A 46 -23.53 5.42 -17.20
CA LYS A 46 -23.69 6.07 -15.90
C LYS A 46 -23.01 5.26 -14.80
N GLU A 47 -23.32 3.97 -14.71
CA GLU A 47 -22.72 3.06 -13.71
C GLU A 47 -21.21 2.93 -13.88
N MET A 48 -20.72 2.92 -15.12
CA MET A 48 -19.28 2.95 -15.39
C MET A 48 -18.59 4.19 -14.81
N LEU A 49 -19.25 5.35 -14.86
CA LEU A 49 -18.68 6.64 -14.43
C LEU A 49 -18.89 6.94 -12.94
N GLU A 50 -19.82 6.28 -12.26
CA GLU A 50 -20.13 6.50 -10.84
C GLU A 50 -18.89 6.33 -9.95
N GLY A 51 -18.03 5.35 -10.24
CA GLY A 51 -16.78 5.14 -9.51
C GLY A 51 -15.82 6.33 -9.57
N PHE A 52 -15.82 7.09 -10.66
CA PHE A 52 -14.95 8.28 -10.82
C PHE A 52 -15.44 9.50 -10.02
N SER A 53 -16.70 9.54 -9.62
CA SER A 53 -17.29 10.59 -8.77
C SER A 53 -17.45 10.13 -7.30
N ASN A 54 -16.99 8.95 -6.95
CA ASN A 54 -17.09 8.41 -5.60
C ASN A 54 -16.24 9.19 -4.59
N LYS A 55 -16.82 9.53 -3.43
CA LYS A 55 -16.13 10.26 -2.35
C LYS A 55 -14.86 9.56 -1.89
N GLY A 56 -14.88 8.24 -1.76
CA GLY A 56 -13.72 7.45 -1.33
C GLY A 56 -12.54 7.61 -2.29
N MET A 57 -12.79 7.51 -3.60
CA MET A 57 -11.77 7.68 -4.64
C MET A 57 -11.14 9.09 -4.59
N ILE A 58 -11.97 10.14 -4.51
CA ILE A 58 -11.49 11.53 -4.43
C ILE A 58 -10.71 11.74 -3.14
N THR A 59 -11.17 11.19 -2.01
CA THR A 59 -10.45 11.25 -0.72
C THR A 59 -9.05 10.66 -0.84
N VAL A 60 -8.89 9.49 -1.49
CA VAL A 60 -7.57 8.88 -1.75
C VAL A 60 -6.69 9.82 -2.57
N GLY A 61 -7.23 10.43 -3.63
CA GLY A 61 -6.50 11.38 -4.47
C GLY A 61 -5.98 12.59 -3.68
N MET A 62 -6.80 13.14 -2.80
CA MET A 62 -6.41 14.28 -1.95
C MET A 62 -5.40 13.86 -0.86
N LEU A 63 -5.52 12.65 -0.30
CA LEU A 63 -4.57 12.12 0.67
C LEU A 63 -3.18 11.88 0.07
N PHE A 64 -3.05 11.58 -1.23
CA PHE A 64 -1.74 11.57 -1.89
C PHE A 64 -1.06 12.93 -1.80
N LEU A 65 -1.81 14.03 -1.98
CA LEU A 65 -1.26 15.38 -1.85
C LEU A 65 -0.88 15.74 -0.40
N VAL A 66 -1.68 15.33 0.58
CA VAL A 66 -1.36 15.50 2.01
C VAL A 66 -0.08 14.73 2.34
N SER A 67 -0.01 13.46 1.95
CA SER A 67 1.17 12.60 2.18
C SER A 67 2.43 13.19 1.55
N GLU A 68 2.31 13.73 0.33
CA GLU A 68 3.41 14.42 -0.34
C GLU A 68 3.83 15.70 0.39
N GLY A 69 2.87 16.48 0.88
CA GLY A 69 3.17 17.66 1.71
C GLY A 69 3.97 17.30 2.97
N ILE A 70 3.58 16.24 3.67
CA ILE A 70 4.32 15.74 4.84
C ILE A 70 5.72 15.24 4.43
N ARG A 71 5.82 14.51 3.32
CA ARG A 71 7.10 14.02 2.79
C ARG A 71 8.06 15.17 2.49
N GLN A 72 7.62 16.17 1.74
CA GLN A 72 8.45 17.33 1.36
C GLN A 72 8.77 18.25 2.53
N SER A 73 7.96 18.25 3.59
CA SER A 73 8.28 19.00 4.80
C SER A 73 9.50 18.46 5.57
N GLY A 74 9.96 17.24 5.25
CA GLY A 74 11.05 16.56 5.94
C GLY A 74 10.73 16.13 7.38
N ALA A 75 9.45 16.22 7.80
CA ALA A 75 9.02 15.89 9.16
C ALA A 75 9.31 14.43 9.52
N LEU A 76 9.00 13.51 8.59
CA LEU A 76 9.21 12.08 8.78
C LEU A 76 10.69 11.70 8.89
N GLY A 77 11.55 12.29 8.04
CA GLY A 77 12.98 12.02 8.07
C GLY A 77 13.63 12.44 9.39
N GLN A 78 13.18 13.54 10.00
CA GLN A 78 13.66 13.94 11.33
C GLN A 78 13.12 13.06 12.45
N LEU A 79 11.86 12.63 12.35
CA LEU A 79 11.24 11.75 13.32
C LEU A 79 12.04 10.44 13.43
N ILE A 80 12.28 9.78 12.29
CA ILE A 80 13.01 8.50 12.29
C ILE A 80 14.44 8.66 12.81
N LYS A 81 15.16 9.72 12.42
CA LYS A 81 16.52 9.98 12.93
C LYS A 81 16.57 10.08 14.46
N LYS A 82 15.53 10.65 15.11
CA LYS A 82 15.42 10.72 16.57
C LYS A 82 15.05 9.38 17.23
N LEU A 83 14.34 8.51 16.50
CA LEU A 83 13.93 7.21 17.00
C LEU A 83 15.05 6.18 16.94
N LEU A 84 15.97 6.30 15.99
CA LEU A 84 17.09 5.39 15.83
C LEU A 84 18.09 5.55 17.00
N PRO A 85 18.49 4.43 17.65
CA PRO A 85 19.46 4.49 18.75
C PRO A 85 20.84 4.95 18.27
N GLU A 86 21.52 5.74 19.08
CA GLU A 86 22.92 6.11 18.87
C GLU A 86 23.84 5.06 19.52
N GLY A 87 24.92 4.66 18.82
CA GLY A 87 25.94 3.75 19.35
C GLY A 87 25.52 2.26 19.32
N LYS A 88 26.25 1.44 20.12
CA LYS A 88 26.04 -0.02 20.15
C LYS A 88 24.66 -0.38 20.68
N THR A 89 23.88 -1.13 19.89
CA THR A 89 22.53 -1.57 20.22
C THR A 89 22.31 -3.02 19.74
N THR A 90 21.19 -3.62 20.11
CA THR A 90 20.79 -4.95 19.64
C THR A 90 19.58 -4.80 18.71
N VAL A 91 19.37 -5.78 17.82
CA VAL A 91 18.21 -5.80 16.91
C VAL A 91 16.90 -5.60 17.69
N PHE A 92 16.71 -6.32 18.78
CA PHE A 92 15.50 -6.23 19.61
C PHE A 92 15.27 -4.81 20.19
N LYS A 93 16.32 -4.21 20.79
CA LYS A 93 16.20 -2.86 21.37
C LYS A 93 15.90 -1.79 20.31
N ALA A 94 16.52 -1.92 19.15
CA ALA A 94 16.28 -1.02 18.04
C ALA A 94 14.85 -1.16 17.49
N GLN A 95 14.39 -2.38 17.26
CA GLN A 95 13.01 -2.64 16.82
C GLN A 95 11.99 -2.12 17.83
N LEU A 96 12.19 -2.37 19.13
CA LEU A 96 11.29 -1.90 20.18
C LEU A 96 11.15 -0.36 20.19
N ARG A 97 12.22 0.35 19.86
CA ARG A 97 12.20 1.81 19.82
C ARG A 97 11.59 2.37 18.55
N MET A 98 11.76 1.69 17.41
CA MET A 98 11.34 2.22 16.11
C MET A 98 9.97 1.73 15.64
N LEU A 99 9.61 0.44 15.84
CA LEU A 99 8.41 -0.13 15.21
C LEU A 99 7.09 0.49 15.73
N PRO A 100 6.87 0.67 17.07
CA PRO A 100 5.61 1.24 17.54
C PRO A 100 5.34 2.68 17.06
N PRO A 101 6.33 3.62 17.11
CA PRO A 101 6.13 4.95 16.55
C PRO A 101 5.88 4.96 15.04
N ILE A 102 6.50 4.02 14.29
CA ILE A 102 6.26 3.88 12.84
C ILE A 102 4.83 3.42 12.59
N ALA A 103 4.32 2.43 13.33
CA ALA A 103 2.93 2.01 13.25
C ALA A 103 1.98 3.18 13.52
N PHE A 104 2.25 3.96 14.55
CA PHE A 104 1.45 5.13 14.89
C PHE A 104 1.42 6.18 13.77
N VAL A 105 2.56 6.48 13.17
CA VAL A 105 2.64 7.41 12.02
C VAL A 105 1.88 6.86 10.82
N SER A 106 2.03 5.56 10.54
CA SER A 106 1.38 4.91 9.40
C SER A 106 -0.14 4.78 9.56
N ALA A 107 -0.65 4.86 10.79
CA ALA A 107 -2.09 4.94 11.03
C ALA A 107 -2.73 6.20 10.41
N PHE A 108 -1.96 7.26 10.18
CA PHE A 108 -2.45 8.54 9.66
C PHE A 108 -1.85 8.94 8.29
N LEU A 109 -0.90 8.18 7.80
CA LEU A 109 -0.25 8.40 6.51
C LEU A 109 -0.26 7.10 5.72
N ASN A 110 -0.45 7.21 4.42
CA ASN A 110 -0.40 6.03 3.55
C ASN A 110 0.95 5.30 3.70
N ASN A 111 0.92 3.97 3.70
CA ASN A 111 2.06 3.10 3.98
C ASN A 111 3.26 3.35 3.06
N THR A 112 3.03 3.53 1.75
CA THR A 112 4.11 3.65 0.75
C THR A 112 5.04 4.85 1.01
N PRO A 113 4.57 6.09 1.22
CA PRO A 113 5.43 7.21 1.58
C PRO A 113 6.26 6.99 2.85
N VAL A 114 5.69 6.33 3.86
CA VAL A 114 6.39 6.03 5.11
C VAL A 114 7.57 5.09 4.86
N VAL A 115 7.37 4.00 4.12
CA VAL A 115 8.41 3.04 3.80
C VAL A 115 9.48 3.65 2.88
N VAL A 116 9.09 4.39 1.85
CA VAL A 116 10.02 5.08 0.92
C VAL A 116 11.01 5.98 1.68
N ILE A 117 10.52 6.71 2.69
CA ILE A 117 11.38 7.62 3.48
C ILE A 117 12.22 6.85 4.49
N PHE A 118 11.62 5.89 5.18
CA PHE A 118 12.27 5.25 6.32
C PHE A 118 13.24 4.13 5.92
N ALA A 119 12.95 3.36 4.87
CA ALA A 119 13.77 2.22 4.50
C ALA A 119 15.24 2.57 4.19
N PRO A 120 15.56 3.59 3.37
CA PRO A 120 16.96 3.96 3.14
C PRO A 120 17.65 4.54 4.39
N ILE A 121 16.92 5.26 5.24
CA ILE A 121 17.49 5.81 6.49
C ILE A 121 17.81 4.67 7.45
N ILE A 122 16.89 3.72 7.61
CA ILE A 122 17.08 2.55 8.48
C ILE A 122 18.21 1.65 7.97
N LYS A 123 18.30 1.44 6.65
CA LYS A 123 19.38 0.66 6.04
C LYS A 123 20.75 1.28 6.39
N ARG A 124 20.96 2.56 6.07
CA ARG A 124 22.22 3.28 6.37
C ARG A 124 22.54 3.29 7.87
N TRP A 125 21.52 3.49 8.71
CA TRP A 125 21.71 3.43 10.15
C TRP A 125 22.14 2.02 10.61
N ALA A 126 21.48 0.97 10.15
CA ALA A 126 21.82 -0.41 10.51
C ALA A 126 23.27 -0.75 10.12
N GLU A 127 23.69 -0.35 8.93
CA GLU A 127 25.08 -0.48 8.44
C GLU A 127 26.05 0.29 9.34
N SER A 128 25.73 1.54 9.73
CA SER A 128 26.59 2.35 10.61
C SER A 128 26.81 1.75 12.00
N VAL A 129 25.82 1.04 12.54
CA VAL A 129 25.91 0.35 13.85
C VAL A 129 26.30 -1.13 13.71
N LYS A 130 26.67 -1.58 12.50
CA LYS A 130 27.06 -2.95 12.16
C LYS A 130 25.99 -4.00 12.49
N LEU A 131 24.72 -3.65 12.27
CA LEU A 131 23.59 -4.57 12.35
C LEU A 131 23.07 -4.92 10.96
N PRO A 132 22.57 -6.16 10.72
CA PRO A 132 22.02 -6.54 9.43
C PRO A 132 20.75 -5.75 9.13
N ALA A 133 20.73 -4.95 8.05
CA ALA A 133 19.58 -4.17 7.62
C ALA A 133 18.33 -5.06 7.33
N THR A 134 18.58 -6.30 6.92
CA THR A 134 17.55 -7.32 6.68
C THR A 134 16.68 -7.64 7.90
N LYS A 135 17.16 -7.38 9.13
CA LYS A 135 16.36 -7.58 10.35
C LYS A 135 15.35 -6.45 10.58
N PHE A 136 15.42 -5.36 9.81
CA PHE A 136 14.61 -4.15 10.04
C PHE A 136 13.65 -3.83 8.87
N LEU A 137 14.00 -4.16 7.63
CA LEU A 137 13.26 -3.69 6.45
C LEU A 137 11.91 -4.39 6.25
N ILE A 138 11.83 -5.73 6.33
CA ILE A 138 10.51 -6.42 6.32
C ILE A 138 9.66 -6.01 7.54
N PRO A 139 10.19 -6.00 8.80
CA PRO A 139 9.45 -5.47 9.94
C PRO A 139 8.96 -4.03 9.75
N LEU A 140 9.73 -3.16 9.07
CA LEU A 140 9.29 -1.80 8.70
C LEU A 140 8.05 -1.86 7.81
N SER A 141 8.08 -2.63 6.72
CA SER A 141 6.92 -2.77 5.83
C SER A 141 5.69 -3.30 6.56
N TYR A 142 5.86 -4.37 7.33
CA TYR A 142 4.74 -4.99 8.03
C TYR A 142 4.14 -4.10 9.11
N VAL A 143 4.97 -3.39 9.85
CA VAL A 143 4.46 -2.49 10.89
C VAL A 143 3.73 -1.27 10.31
N THR A 144 4.10 -0.82 9.11
CA THR A 144 3.33 0.23 8.43
C THR A 144 1.96 -0.28 7.99
N ILE A 145 1.87 -1.52 7.49
CA ILE A 145 0.60 -2.17 7.15
C ILE A 145 -0.27 -2.32 8.40
N LEU A 146 0.30 -2.85 9.49
CA LEU A 146 -0.39 -3.03 10.77
C LEU A 146 -0.87 -1.72 11.38
N GLY A 147 -0.11 -0.63 11.24
CA GLY A 147 -0.55 0.71 11.61
C GLY A 147 -1.67 1.22 10.71
N GLY A 148 -1.53 1.02 9.40
CA GLY A 148 -2.48 1.50 8.40
C GLY A 148 -3.90 0.94 8.55
N ILE A 149 -4.08 -0.26 9.08
CA ILE A 149 -5.40 -0.86 9.31
C ILE A 149 -6.12 -0.30 10.55
N CYS A 150 -5.45 0.51 11.38
CA CYS A 150 -6.04 1.03 12.62
C CYS A 150 -6.95 2.24 12.41
N THR A 151 -6.89 2.92 11.27
CA THR A 151 -7.73 4.08 10.97
C THR A 151 -8.29 4.01 9.55
N LEU A 152 -9.28 4.83 9.28
CA LEU A 152 -9.88 4.93 7.96
C LEU A 152 -8.87 5.40 6.90
N ILE A 153 -7.96 6.32 7.23
CA ILE A 153 -7.03 6.97 6.29
C ILE A 153 -5.65 6.31 6.18
N GLY A 154 -5.34 5.39 7.07
CA GLY A 154 -4.01 4.76 7.10
C GLY A 154 -3.69 3.93 5.86
N THR A 155 -4.71 3.41 5.18
CA THR A 155 -4.54 2.69 3.90
C THR A 155 -5.65 3.03 2.91
N SER A 156 -5.32 3.07 1.61
CA SER A 156 -6.29 3.31 0.55
C SER A 156 -7.40 2.26 0.49
N THR A 157 -7.10 1.02 0.88
CA THR A 157 -8.05 -0.10 0.89
C THR A 157 -9.26 0.18 1.78
N ASN A 158 -9.04 0.74 2.97
CA ASN A 158 -10.13 1.11 3.89
C ASN A 158 -11.05 2.17 3.27
N LEU A 159 -10.48 3.14 2.57
CA LEU A 159 -11.24 4.19 1.88
C LEU A 159 -12.01 3.65 0.67
N VAL A 160 -11.48 2.66 -0.03
CA VAL A 160 -12.18 1.97 -1.12
C VAL A 160 -13.41 1.27 -0.57
N VAL A 161 -13.26 0.45 0.46
CA VAL A 161 -14.38 -0.25 1.11
C VAL A 161 -15.39 0.75 1.68
N HIS A 162 -14.94 1.80 2.36
CA HIS A 162 -15.79 2.88 2.86
C HIS A 162 -16.62 3.53 1.74
N GLY A 163 -16.00 3.83 0.60
CA GLY A 163 -16.69 4.38 -0.56
C GLY A 163 -17.77 3.43 -1.11
N MET A 164 -17.47 2.11 -1.16
CA MET A 164 -18.42 1.07 -1.60
C MET A 164 -19.60 0.92 -0.62
N ILE A 165 -19.35 1.02 0.68
CA ILE A 165 -20.39 1.00 1.72
C ILE A 165 -21.37 2.16 1.53
N LEU A 166 -20.85 3.39 1.30
CA LEU A 166 -21.68 4.58 1.07
C LEU A 166 -22.51 4.45 -0.21
N GLU A 167 -21.93 3.88 -1.28
CA GLU A 167 -22.61 3.67 -2.56
C GLU A 167 -23.72 2.60 -2.44
N ALA A 168 -23.50 1.58 -1.62
CA ALA A 168 -24.48 0.57 -1.30
C ALA A 168 -25.61 1.07 -0.36
N GLY A 169 -25.56 2.34 0.06
CA GLY A 169 -26.61 2.98 0.89
C GLY A 169 -26.47 2.73 2.38
N TYR A 170 -25.35 2.21 2.85
CA TYR A 170 -25.06 2.00 4.27
C TYR A 170 -24.27 3.17 4.86
N GLU A 171 -24.24 3.27 6.20
CA GLU A 171 -23.37 4.21 6.88
C GLU A 171 -21.90 3.77 6.72
N GLY A 172 -21.03 4.73 6.31
CA GLY A 172 -19.61 4.48 6.17
C GLY A 172 -18.91 4.41 7.54
N PHE A 173 -17.66 3.94 7.53
CA PHE A 173 -16.85 3.89 8.75
C PHE A 173 -16.49 5.29 9.27
N THR A 174 -16.49 5.44 10.59
CA THR A 174 -15.89 6.58 11.27
C THR A 174 -14.36 6.49 11.26
N MET A 175 -13.68 7.59 11.58
CA MET A 175 -12.21 7.70 11.49
C MET A 175 -11.46 6.58 12.23
N PHE A 176 -11.92 6.19 13.43
CA PHE A 176 -11.27 5.23 14.32
C PHE A 176 -12.01 3.90 14.48
N GLU A 177 -13.08 3.69 13.75
CA GLU A 177 -13.93 2.51 13.91
C GLU A 177 -13.17 1.21 13.63
N LEU A 178 -12.41 1.17 12.54
CA LEU A 178 -11.57 0.02 12.20
C LEU A 178 -10.50 -0.25 13.26
N GLY A 179 -10.11 0.77 14.02
CA GLY A 179 -9.17 0.64 15.13
C GLY A 179 -9.64 -0.29 16.25
N ARG A 180 -10.96 -0.50 16.40
CA ARG A 180 -11.50 -1.41 17.40
C ARG A 180 -11.00 -2.85 17.25
N VAL A 181 -10.72 -3.29 16.02
CA VAL A 181 -10.08 -4.58 15.74
C VAL A 181 -8.63 -4.41 15.31
N GLY A 182 -8.31 -3.37 14.54
CA GLY A 182 -6.98 -3.09 14.01
C GLY A 182 -5.91 -2.99 15.10
N ILE A 183 -6.21 -2.40 16.25
CA ILE A 183 -5.27 -2.29 17.37
C ILE A 183 -4.87 -3.67 17.91
N PHE A 184 -5.81 -4.61 18.04
CA PHE A 184 -5.49 -5.97 18.49
C PHE A 184 -4.59 -6.69 17.49
N ILE A 185 -4.86 -6.55 16.19
CA ILE A 185 -4.02 -7.11 15.12
C ILE A 185 -2.64 -6.45 15.13
N ALA A 186 -2.58 -5.12 15.24
CA ALA A 186 -1.32 -4.39 15.26
C ALA A 186 -0.45 -4.76 16.48
N LEU A 187 -1.02 -4.83 17.67
CA LEU A 187 -0.31 -5.24 18.88
C LEU A 187 0.22 -6.67 18.78
N ALA A 188 -0.63 -7.63 18.38
CA ALA A 188 -0.21 -9.01 18.21
C ALA A 188 0.86 -9.16 17.12
N GLY A 189 0.70 -8.45 15.99
CA GLY A 189 1.66 -8.44 14.89
C GLY A 189 3.01 -7.82 15.30
N ILE A 190 3.01 -6.72 16.03
CA ILE A 190 4.24 -6.09 16.54
C ILE A 190 4.94 -7.02 17.54
N ILE A 191 4.21 -7.65 18.45
CA ILE A 191 4.77 -8.63 19.39
C ILE A 191 5.37 -9.82 18.62
N TYR A 192 4.64 -10.32 17.62
CA TYR A 192 5.15 -11.39 16.75
C TYR A 192 6.46 -10.98 16.06
N LEU A 193 6.54 -9.78 15.50
CA LEU A 193 7.75 -9.29 14.86
C LEU A 193 8.91 -9.16 15.84
N PHE A 194 8.70 -8.69 17.06
CA PHE A 194 9.75 -8.61 18.09
C PHE A 194 10.34 -9.99 18.44
N VAL A 195 9.49 -11.01 18.53
CA VAL A 195 9.91 -12.35 18.95
C VAL A 195 10.57 -13.12 17.82
N PHE A 196 10.00 -13.04 16.61
CA PHE A 196 10.34 -13.95 15.52
C PHE A 196 11.19 -13.35 14.41
N SER A 197 11.17 -12.01 14.19
CA SER A 197 11.89 -11.38 13.08
C SER A 197 13.39 -11.68 13.10
N ASN A 198 14.01 -11.66 14.30
CA ASN A 198 15.44 -11.94 14.44
C ASN A 198 15.80 -13.38 14.08
N LYS A 199 14.88 -14.34 14.27
CA LYS A 199 15.12 -15.77 13.99
C LYS A 199 14.78 -16.14 12.54
N LEU A 200 13.70 -15.56 12.00
CA LEU A 200 13.16 -15.94 10.69
C LEU A 200 13.82 -15.19 9.52
N LEU A 201 14.28 -13.97 9.74
CA LEU A 201 14.93 -13.17 8.71
C LEU A 201 16.43 -13.50 8.60
N PRO A 202 17.03 -13.39 7.40
CA PRO A 202 18.45 -13.64 7.18
C PRO A 202 19.33 -12.60 7.87
N ASP A 203 20.58 -13.00 8.23
CA ASP A 203 21.55 -12.11 8.91
C ASP A 203 22.27 -11.22 7.92
N SER A 204 22.18 -11.10 6.78
CA SER A 204 22.81 -10.29 5.73
C SER A 204 23.05 -11.11 4.44
N ARG A 205 22.79 -10.47 3.33
CA ARG A 205 23.09 -11.07 2.03
C ARG A 205 24.05 -10.22 1.20
N THR A 206 24.43 -9.05 1.71
CA THR A 206 25.12 -8.04 0.91
C THR A 206 26.56 -7.75 1.37
N ASP A 207 26.96 -8.09 2.60
CA ASP A 207 28.00 -7.32 3.30
C ASP A 207 29.42 -7.92 3.26
N ARG A 208 29.70 -8.98 2.51
CA ARG A 208 31.05 -9.53 2.48
C ARG A 208 31.96 -9.06 1.33
N TYR A 209 31.45 -8.18 0.46
CA TYR A 209 32.20 -7.75 -0.74
C TYR A 209 32.28 -6.23 -0.92
N GLU A 210 31.85 -5.42 0.06
CA GLU A 210 31.91 -3.95 -0.03
C GLU A 210 33.29 -3.36 0.36
N GLU A 211 34.21 -4.15 0.90
CA GLU A 211 35.56 -3.67 1.29
C GLU A 211 36.59 -3.67 0.14
N ASP A 212 36.30 -4.31 -1.01
CA ASP A 212 37.30 -4.48 -2.07
C ASP A 212 37.10 -3.57 -3.31
N GLU A 213 36.14 -2.64 -3.34
CA GLU A 213 35.92 -1.78 -4.52
C GLU A 213 36.06 -0.27 -4.23
N GLU A 214 37.18 0.16 -3.68
CA GLU A 214 37.64 1.55 -3.83
C GLU A 214 38.24 1.84 -5.23
N ASP A 215 38.36 0.83 -6.10
CA ASP A 215 38.94 0.96 -7.42
C ASP A 215 37.89 1.25 -8.49
N GLY A 216 37.87 2.48 -8.97
CA GLY A 216 37.30 2.87 -10.24
C GLY A 216 36.12 3.82 -10.22
N ASN A 217 36.18 4.88 -9.40
CA ASN A 217 35.27 6.02 -9.58
C ASN A 217 35.70 6.82 -10.84
N PRO A 218 34.97 6.76 -11.97
CA PRO A 218 35.31 7.52 -13.16
C PRO A 218 34.85 8.98 -13.01
N GLY A 219 35.59 9.77 -12.26
CA GLY A 219 35.29 11.20 -12.11
C GLY A 219 34.19 11.52 -11.09
N ASN A 220 33.52 12.66 -11.22
CA ASN A 220 32.47 13.17 -10.31
C ASN A 220 31.15 12.36 -10.30
N LEU A 221 31.20 11.02 -10.32
CA LEU A 221 30.02 10.17 -10.27
C LEU A 221 29.77 9.66 -8.85
N HIS A 222 28.52 9.66 -8.40
CA HIS A 222 28.10 9.18 -7.09
C HIS A 222 27.32 7.89 -7.20
N ARG A 223 27.44 7.04 -6.19
CA ARG A 223 26.67 5.79 -6.10
C ARG A 223 25.21 6.13 -5.75
N VAL A 224 24.27 5.68 -6.57
CA VAL A 224 22.83 5.82 -6.39
C VAL A 224 22.17 4.45 -6.43
N GLU A 225 21.34 4.13 -5.46
CA GLU A 225 20.49 2.95 -5.52
C GLU A 225 19.09 3.37 -6.02
N ALA A 226 18.64 2.74 -7.11
CA ALA A 226 17.36 3.01 -7.77
C ALA A 226 16.49 1.76 -7.74
N VAL A 227 15.35 1.80 -7.06
CA VAL A 227 14.34 0.72 -7.09
C VAL A 227 13.39 0.98 -8.24
N LEU A 228 13.25 0.03 -9.16
CA LEU A 228 12.41 0.13 -10.33
C LEU A 228 10.92 0.10 -9.96
N GLY A 229 10.17 1.06 -10.50
CA GLY A 229 8.72 1.10 -10.36
C GLY A 229 8.00 0.49 -11.56
N SER A 230 6.72 0.25 -11.45
CA SER A 230 5.85 -0.25 -12.53
C SER A 230 5.83 0.66 -13.77
N ARG A 231 6.24 1.93 -13.61
CA ARG A 231 6.34 2.90 -14.73
C ARG A 231 7.69 2.91 -15.42
N PHE A 232 8.62 2.06 -15.00
CA PHE A 232 9.91 1.98 -15.65
C PHE A 232 9.76 1.36 -17.06
N PRO A 233 10.19 2.06 -18.15
CA PRO A 233 9.92 1.59 -19.52
C PRO A 233 10.70 0.34 -19.93
N GLY A 234 11.66 -0.08 -19.12
CA GLY A 234 12.47 -1.28 -19.33
C GLY A 234 11.97 -2.52 -18.57
N ILE A 235 10.80 -2.49 -17.93
CA ILE A 235 10.22 -3.68 -17.28
C ILE A 235 9.98 -4.78 -18.32
N ASN A 236 10.33 -6.01 -17.96
CA ASN A 236 10.29 -7.21 -18.81
C ASN A 236 11.22 -7.16 -20.05
N LYS A 237 12.18 -6.21 -20.09
CA LYS A 237 13.26 -6.16 -21.07
C LYS A 237 14.59 -6.48 -20.42
N THR A 238 15.54 -6.96 -21.21
CA THR A 238 16.91 -7.08 -20.72
C THR A 238 17.56 -5.69 -20.59
N LEU A 239 18.53 -5.55 -19.68
CA LEU A 239 19.24 -4.29 -19.50
C LEU A 239 19.92 -3.81 -20.80
N GLY A 240 20.47 -4.75 -21.59
CA GLY A 240 21.10 -4.45 -22.88
C GLY A 240 20.11 -3.94 -23.93
N GLU A 241 18.93 -4.55 -24.06
CA GLU A 241 17.86 -4.09 -24.96
C GLU A 241 17.36 -2.70 -24.58
N PHE A 242 17.26 -2.41 -23.27
CA PHE A 242 16.76 -1.13 -22.79
C PHE A 242 17.78 0.00 -22.91
N ASN A 243 19.08 -0.29 -22.87
CA ASN A 243 20.18 0.69 -22.90
C ASN A 243 19.99 1.82 -21.87
N PHE A 244 20.07 1.47 -20.60
CA PHE A 244 19.81 2.38 -19.47
C PHE A 244 20.64 3.68 -19.52
N THR A 245 21.91 3.57 -19.86
CA THR A 245 22.84 4.72 -19.93
C THR A 245 22.38 5.76 -20.94
N ARG A 246 21.85 5.34 -22.10
CA ARG A 246 21.35 6.26 -23.12
C ARG A 246 20.09 7.01 -22.67
N HIS A 247 19.21 6.37 -21.92
CA HIS A 247 17.93 6.97 -21.50
C HIS A 247 18.05 7.82 -20.24
N TYR A 248 18.94 7.45 -19.33
CA TYR A 248 19.01 8.05 -18.00
C TYR A 248 20.35 8.72 -17.66
N GLY A 249 21.38 8.56 -18.50
CA GLY A 249 22.69 9.18 -18.29
C GLY A 249 23.52 8.57 -17.15
N ALA A 250 23.07 7.46 -16.57
CA ALA A 250 23.75 6.78 -15.47
C ALA A 250 24.24 5.39 -15.90
N ILE A 251 25.32 4.92 -15.27
CA ILE A 251 25.94 3.63 -15.56
C ILE A 251 25.46 2.60 -14.54
N VAL A 252 24.85 1.51 -14.99
CA VAL A 252 24.46 0.40 -14.14
C VAL A 252 25.69 -0.45 -13.79
N LYS A 253 25.99 -0.60 -12.52
CA LYS A 253 27.09 -1.43 -12.02
C LYS A 253 26.62 -2.76 -11.46
N GLU A 254 25.38 -2.79 -10.97
CA GLU A 254 24.82 -3.98 -10.36
C GLU A 254 23.30 -3.98 -10.50
N VAL A 255 22.73 -5.16 -10.67
CA VAL A 255 21.30 -5.40 -10.62
C VAL A 255 21.01 -6.39 -9.48
N LYS A 256 20.10 -6.02 -8.58
CA LYS A 256 19.58 -6.89 -7.51
C LYS A 256 18.15 -7.27 -7.88
N SER A 257 17.93 -8.54 -8.23
CA SER A 257 16.63 -9.08 -8.64
C SER A 257 16.35 -10.40 -7.94
N GLY A 258 15.14 -10.56 -7.38
CA GLY A 258 14.70 -11.79 -6.74
C GLY A 258 15.62 -12.30 -5.61
N GLY A 259 16.37 -11.41 -4.94
CA GLY A 259 17.34 -11.75 -3.90
C GLY A 259 18.65 -12.30 -4.45
N GLN A 260 18.91 -12.17 -5.76
CA GLN A 260 20.17 -12.45 -6.41
C GLN A 260 20.84 -11.12 -6.80
N ARG A 261 22.18 -11.14 -6.80
CA ARG A 261 23.02 -10.00 -7.17
C ARG A 261 23.76 -10.33 -8.45
N PHE A 262 23.61 -9.48 -9.45
CA PHE A 262 24.26 -9.58 -10.74
C PHE A 262 25.27 -8.43 -10.89
N THR A 263 26.55 -8.75 -11.05
CA THR A 263 27.65 -7.77 -11.25
C THR A 263 28.38 -8.00 -12.58
N ARG A 264 28.09 -9.13 -13.24
CA ARG A 264 28.64 -9.50 -14.56
C ARG A 264 27.50 -9.84 -15.49
N ASP A 265 27.74 -9.73 -16.79
CA ASP A 265 26.75 -10.02 -17.85
C ASP A 265 25.41 -9.29 -17.65
N LEU A 266 25.47 -8.05 -17.16
CA LEU A 266 24.31 -7.23 -16.80
C LEU A 266 23.35 -7.06 -17.97
N ASP A 267 23.85 -7.01 -19.19
CA ASP A 267 23.06 -6.84 -20.43
C ASP A 267 22.02 -7.94 -20.65
N ARG A 268 22.21 -9.12 -20.04
CA ARG A 268 21.30 -10.27 -20.15
C ARG A 268 20.26 -10.34 -19.04
N VAL A 269 20.38 -9.50 -18.02
CA VAL A 269 19.45 -9.50 -16.88
C VAL A 269 18.15 -8.85 -17.31
N THR A 270 17.04 -9.59 -17.19
CA THR A 270 15.70 -9.06 -17.38
C THR A 270 15.29 -8.25 -16.15
N LEU A 271 14.81 -7.04 -16.38
CA LEU A 271 14.42 -6.10 -15.33
C LEU A 271 12.95 -6.29 -14.95
N HIS A 272 12.66 -6.34 -13.64
CA HIS A 272 11.32 -6.48 -13.09
C HIS A 272 11.00 -5.30 -12.16
N GLU A 273 9.73 -5.10 -11.87
CA GLU A 273 9.30 -4.15 -10.84
C GLU A 273 9.86 -4.58 -9.48
N GLY A 274 10.35 -3.62 -8.70
CA GLY A 274 10.99 -3.89 -7.42
C GLY A 274 12.46 -4.24 -7.49
N ASP A 275 13.04 -4.49 -8.67
CA ASP A 275 14.48 -4.68 -8.82
C ASP A 275 15.24 -3.41 -8.43
N THR A 276 16.40 -3.58 -7.81
CA THR A 276 17.28 -2.45 -7.45
C THR A 276 18.47 -2.40 -8.37
N LEU A 277 18.66 -1.26 -9.04
CA LEU A 277 19.85 -0.93 -9.80
C LEU A 277 20.82 -0.15 -8.92
N VAL A 278 22.07 -0.56 -8.85
CA VAL A 278 23.18 0.24 -8.30
C VAL A 278 23.83 0.97 -9.46
N LEU A 279 23.75 2.31 -9.40
CA LEU A 279 24.14 3.20 -10.49
C LEU A 279 25.34 4.06 -10.08
N TRP A 280 26.18 4.38 -11.05
CA TRP A 280 27.06 5.53 -11.00
C TRP A 280 26.41 6.67 -11.80
N ALA A 281 26.07 7.76 -11.12
CA ALA A 281 25.35 8.88 -11.68
C ALA A 281 25.97 10.21 -11.20
N ASP A 282 25.77 11.26 -11.99
CA ASP A 282 26.17 12.61 -11.63
C ASP A 282 25.23 13.26 -10.60
N ASP A 283 25.61 14.45 -10.09
CA ASP A 283 24.82 15.20 -9.10
C ASP A 283 23.44 15.62 -9.62
N THR A 284 23.24 15.64 -10.93
CA THR A 284 21.97 16.05 -11.57
C THR A 284 20.96 14.92 -11.67
N PHE A 285 21.40 13.66 -11.54
CA PHE A 285 20.55 12.48 -11.72
C PHE A 285 19.39 12.44 -10.72
N VAL A 286 19.70 12.58 -9.43
CA VAL A 286 18.64 12.50 -8.40
C VAL A 286 17.71 13.71 -8.40
N PRO A 287 18.17 14.96 -8.56
CA PRO A 287 17.28 16.09 -8.79
C PRO A 287 16.37 15.93 -10.01
N THR A 288 16.86 15.31 -11.08
CA THR A 288 16.11 15.12 -12.33
C THR A 288 15.07 14.01 -12.21
N TRP A 289 15.46 12.86 -11.64
CA TRP A 289 14.64 11.64 -11.63
C TRP A 289 13.99 11.32 -10.29
N GLY A 290 14.39 11.97 -9.19
CA GLY A 290 13.89 11.71 -7.83
C GLY A 290 12.40 11.99 -7.64
N GLU A 291 11.82 12.88 -8.47
CA GLU A 291 10.38 13.15 -8.52
C GLU A 291 9.65 12.31 -9.60
N SER A 292 10.38 11.45 -10.30
CA SER A 292 9.82 10.61 -11.35
C SER A 292 9.14 9.39 -10.75
N SER A 293 7.97 9.05 -11.26
CA SER A 293 7.27 7.80 -10.90
C SER A 293 7.86 6.54 -11.57
N VAL A 294 8.97 6.69 -12.26
CA VAL A 294 9.73 5.61 -12.91
C VAL A 294 10.48 4.78 -11.87
N PHE A 295 10.98 5.45 -10.83
CA PHE A 295 11.65 4.81 -9.71
C PHE A 295 10.77 4.90 -8.46
N LEU A 296 10.57 3.77 -7.79
CA LEU A 296 9.89 3.73 -6.48
C LEU A 296 10.72 4.43 -5.41
N LEU A 297 12.04 4.33 -5.56
CA LEU A 297 13.01 4.93 -4.66
C LEU A 297 14.28 5.29 -5.44
N LEU A 298 14.84 6.46 -5.15
CA LEU A 298 16.22 6.83 -5.47
C LEU A 298 16.94 7.21 -4.18
N ALA A 299 17.95 6.44 -3.80
CA ALA A 299 18.75 6.69 -2.61
C ALA A 299 20.16 7.12 -2.98
N ASN A 300 20.53 8.36 -2.61
CA ASN A 300 21.91 8.84 -2.71
C ASN A 300 22.73 8.40 -1.52
N GLY A 301 23.99 8.09 -1.75
CA GLY A 301 24.99 7.91 -0.68
C GLY A 301 25.26 9.18 0.13
N THR A 302 24.88 10.36 -0.35
CA THR A 302 25.09 11.66 0.31
C THR A 302 23.75 12.22 0.83
N ASP A 303 23.77 12.81 2.03
CA ASP A 303 22.62 13.45 2.70
C ASP A 303 22.18 14.78 2.02
N GLY A 304 21.90 14.73 0.72
CA GLY A 304 21.50 15.89 -0.10
C GLY A 304 20.04 16.31 0.05
N THR A 305 19.48 16.31 1.26
CA THR A 305 18.19 17.00 1.49
C THR A 305 18.49 18.45 1.84
N GLU A 306 18.09 19.40 0.97
CA GLU A 306 18.06 20.81 1.31
C GLU A 306 17.41 21.01 2.69
N PRO A 307 17.95 21.90 3.53
CA PRO A 307 17.42 22.15 4.88
C PRO A 307 16.00 22.73 4.77
N VAL A 308 15.00 21.89 4.92
CA VAL A 308 13.60 22.33 4.90
C VAL A 308 13.34 23.26 6.10
N SER A 309 12.72 24.41 5.84
CA SER A 309 12.37 25.40 6.86
C SER A 309 11.59 24.79 8.03
N ARG A 310 12.04 25.07 9.26
CA ARG A 310 11.33 24.61 10.48
C ARG A 310 9.87 25.01 10.47
N THR A 311 9.55 26.20 9.98
CA THR A 311 8.17 26.72 9.89
C THR A 311 7.30 25.86 8.99
N LYS A 312 7.77 25.48 7.79
CA LYS A 312 7.02 24.62 6.86
C LYS A 312 6.77 23.24 7.46
N ARG A 313 7.72 22.70 8.19
CA ARG A 313 7.61 21.42 8.86
C ARG A 313 6.51 21.40 9.93
N TRP A 314 6.54 22.38 10.84
CA TRP A 314 5.53 22.51 11.89
C TRP A 314 4.15 22.82 11.30
N LEU A 315 4.09 23.62 10.24
CA LEU A 315 2.86 23.91 9.54
C LEU A 315 2.26 22.63 8.90
N ALA A 316 3.09 21.82 8.23
CA ALA A 316 2.63 20.58 7.64
C ALA A 316 2.08 19.59 8.68
N LEU A 317 2.80 19.43 9.82
CA LEU A 317 2.32 18.59 10.93
C LEU A 317 1.06 19.17 11.57
N GLY A 318 0.99 20.49 11.76
CA GLY A 318 -0.21 21.16 12.29
C GLY A 318 -1.42 20.98 11.39
N LEU A 319 -1.24 21.05 10.06
CA LEU A 319 -2.32 20.81 9.09
C LEU A 319 -2.78 19.33 9.09
N LEU A 320 -1.86 18.38 9.23
CA LEU A 320 -2.22 16.97 9.38
C LEU A 320 -3.05 16.74 10.66
N ILE A 321 -2.60 17.31 11.79
CA ILE A 321 -3.34 17.21 13.06
C ILE A 321 -4.70 17.90 12.94
N PHE A 322 -4.75 19.07 12.33
CA PHE A 322 -6.01 19.78 12.06
C PHE A 322 -6.99 18.92 11.25
N MET A 323 -6.51 18.26 10.20
CA MET A 323 -7.34 17.36 9.38
C MET A 323 -7.90 16.20 10.20
N ILE A 324 -7.06 15.52 11.00
CA ILE A 324 -7.45 14.36 11.81
C ILE A 324 -8.43 14.77 12.90
N VAL A 325 -8.08 15.80 13.67
CA VAL A 325 -8.89 16.29 14.81
C VAL A 325 -10.19 16.89 14.30
N GLY A 326 -10.13 17.67 13.21
CA GLY A 326 -11.31 18.26 12.59
C GLY A 326 -12.31 17.20 12.11
N ALA A 327 -11.83 16.19 11.39
CA ALA A 327 -12.67 15.08 10.94
C ALA A 327 -13.29 14.31 12.12
N THR A 328 -12.51 14.06 13.18
CA THR A 328 -13.00 13.34 14.36
C THR A 328 -14.06 14.14 15.14
N ILE A 329 -13.82 15.44 15.31
CA ILE A 329 -14.76 16.34 16.01
C ILE A 329 -16.04 16.50 15.15
N GLY A 330 -15.91 16.62 13.84
CA GLY A 330 -17.04 16.76 12.92
C GLY A 330 -18.00 15.56 12.93
N GLU A 331 -17.53 14.38 13.32
CA GLU A 331 -18.37 13.18 13.46
C GLU A 331 -19.18 13.14 14.77
N LEU A 332 -18.87 14.02 15.73
CA LEU A 332 -19.62 14.07 17.01
C LEU A 332 -21.07 14.52 16.78
N PRO A 333 -22.06 13.89 17.45
CA PRO A 333 -23.49 14.24 17.31
C PRO A 333 -23.76 15.72 17.54
N VAL A 334 -23.14 16.32 18.54
CA VAL A 334 -23.27 17.75 18.89
C VAL A 334 -22.86 18.67 17.73
N VAL A 335 -21.81 18.30 16.99
CA VAL A 335 -21.32 19.11 15.86
C VAL A 335 -22.21 18.91 14.63
N LYS A 336 -22.69 17.68 14.39
CA LYS A 336 -23.66 17.39 13.31
C LYS A 336 -24.98 18.16 13.51
N GLU A 337 -25.43 18.27 14.74
CA GLU A 337 -26.63 19.06 15.09
C GLU A 337 -26.40 20.58 14.95
N ALA A 338 -25.20 21.07 15.31
CA ALA A 338 -24.86 22.48 15.22
C ALA A 338 -24.65 22.98 13.76
N PHE A 339 -24.23 22.08 12.86
CA PHE A 339 -23.98 22.39 11.45
C PHE A 339 -24.67 21.41 10.50
N PRO A 340 -26.03 21.38 10.45
CA PRO A 340 -26.77 20.38 9.70
C PRO A 340 -26.57 20.47 8.17
N GLU A 341 -26.22 21.66 7.65
CA GLU A 341 -26.02 21.89 6.21
C GLU A 341 -24.62 21.53 5.72
N ILE A 342 -23.62 21.51 6.63
CA ILE A 342 -22.21 21.27 6.27
C ILE A 342 -21.78 19.96 6.92
N ARG A 343 -21.54 18.94 6.10
CA ARG A 343 -20.97 17.68 6.59
C ARG A 343 -19.47 17.87 6.85
N LEU A 344 -19.11 18.13 8.10
CA LEU A 344 -17.73 18.24 8.57
C LEU A 344 -17.11 16.84 8.75
N ASP A 345 -17.16 16.04 7.68
CA ASP A 345 -16.61 14.69 7.64
C ASP A 345 -15.15 14.69 7.17
N MET A 346 -14.56 13.50 7.10
CA MET A 346 -13.20 13.32 6.63
C MET A 346 -12.98 13.89 5.22
N PHE A 347 -13.95 13.76 4.32
CA PHE A 347 -13.86 14.27 2.96
C PHE A 347 -13.67 15.80 2.94
N PHE A 348 -14.40 16.52 3.79
CA PHE A 348 -14.30 17.98 3.90
C PHE A 348 -12.88 18.42 4.28
N PHE A 349 -12.33 17.85 5.37
CA PHE A 349 -11.01 18.24 5.85
C PHE A 349 -9.87 17.78 4.94
N VAL A 350 -10.01 16.62 4.29
CA VAL A 350 -9.05 16.13 3.30
C VAL A 350 -9.02 17.02 2.06
N CYS A 351 -10.13 17.61 1.63
CA CYS A 351 -10.14 18.54 0.52
C CYS A 351 -9.46 19.88 0.86
N ILE A 352 -9.65 20.40 2.06
CA ILE A 352 -9.10 21.70 2.48
C ILE A 352 -7.59 21.63 2.73
N THR A 353 -7.12 20.59 3.42
CA THR A 353 -5.74 20.47 3.89
C THR A 353 -4.70 20.59 2.77
N PRO A 354 -4.76 19.83 1.65
CA PRO A 354 -3.76 19.93 0.59
C PRO A 354 -3.84 21.27 -0.17
N ILE A 355 -5.00 21.90 -0.22
CA ILE A 355 -5.13 23.25 -0.80
C ILE A 355 -4.32 24.24 0.03
N ILE A 356 -4.47 24.23 1.36
CA ILE A 356 -3.67 25.10 2.25
C ILE A 356 -2.17 24.75 2.11
N MET A 357 -1.80 23.47 2.04
CA MET A 357 -0.41 23.04 1.81
C MET A 357 0.16 23.57 0.48
N ALA A 358 -0.64 23.59 -0.58
CA ALA A 358 -0.25 24.11 -1.88
C ALA A 358 -0.04 25.63 -1.84
N TRP A 359 -0.99 26.39 -1.26
CA TRP A 359 -0.90 27.84 -1.12
C TRP A 359 0.25 28.28 -0.22
N THR A 360 0.55 27.54 0.81
CA THR A 360 1.70 27.77 1.70
C THR A 360 3.03 27.27 1.13
N LYS A 361 2.99 26.71 -0.10
CA LYS A 361 4.17 26.20 -0.82
C LYS A 361 4.94 25.16 0.01
N ILE A 362 4.24 24.29 0.73
CA ILE A 362 4.82 23.12 1.37
C ILE A 362 5.31 22.16 0.30
N PHE A 363 4.54 22.00 -0.79
CA PHE A 363 4.96 21.35 -2.03
C PHE A 363 4.76 22.29 -3.23
N PRO A 364 5.46 22.06 -4.37
CA PRO A 364 5.30 22.87 -5.57
C PRO A 364 3.89 22.74 -6.17
N PRO A 365 3.04 23.78 -6.11
CA PRO A 365 1.62 23.67 -6.54
C PRO A 365 1.47 23.38 -8.04
N LYS A 366 2.44 23.76 -8.87
CA LYS A 366 2.41 23.49 -10.34
C LYS A 366 2.64 22.01 -10.68
N LYS A 367 3.15 21.20 -9.74
CA LYS A 367 3.48 19.78 -9.94
C LYS A 367 2.46 18.84 -9.27
N TYR A 368 1.36 19.32 -8.71
CA TYR A 368 0.43 18.54 -7.89
C TYR A 368 -0.06 17.26 -8.57
N THR A 369 -0.31 17.29 -9.88
CA THR A 369 -0.77 16.13 -10.66
C THR A 369 0.25 14.99 -10.71
N LYS A 370 1.56 15.28 -10.54
CA LYS A 370 2.62 14.27 -10.50
C LYS A 370 2.61 13.46 -9.20
N TYR A 371 2.07 14.04 -8.13
CA TYR A 371 2.02 13.44 -6.81
C TYR A 371 0.82 12.52 -6.62
N ILE A 372 -0.15 12.60 -7.54
CA ILE A 372 -1.32 11.72 -7.55
C ILE A 372 -1.00 10.45 -8.31
N SER A 373 -1.21 9.30 -7.67
CA SER A 373 -1.11 8.00 -8.33
C SER A 373 -2.39 7.71 -9.13
N TRP A 374 -2.43 8.18 -10.38
CA TRP A 374 -3.58 8.02 -11.27
C TRP A 374 -3.98 6.58 -11.50
N ASP A 375 -3.00 5.67 -11.58
CA ASP A 375 -3.25 4.25 -11.77
C ASP A 375 -4.07 3.66 -10.60
N ILE A 376 -3.75 4.06 -9.37
CA ILE A 376 -4.53 3.65 -8.18
C ILE A 376 -5.94 4.23 -8.24
N LEU A 377 -6.11 5.50 -8.63
CA LEU A 377 -7.43 6.11 -8.72
C LEU A 377 -8.28 5.45 -9.81
N ILE A 378 -7.70 5.15 -10.97
CA ILE A 378 -8.38 4.42 -12.04
C ILE A 378 -8.75 3.02 -11.56
N THR A 379 -7.83 2.31 -10.89
CA THR A 379 -8.10 0.99 -10.31
C THR A 379 -9.29 1.04 -9.37
N ILE A 380 -9.35 2.03 -8.48
CA ILE A 380 -10.46 2.22 -7.53
C ILE A 380 -11.77 2.47 -8.30
N ALA A 381 -11.78 3.43 -9.23
CA ALA A 381 -12.97 3.77 -10.01
C ALA A 381 -13.51 2.56 -10.81
N CYS A 382 -12.62 1.82 -11.47
CA CYS A 382 -12.98 0.61 -12.20
C CYS A 382 -13.46 -0.51 -11.26
N ALA A 383 -12.92 -0.60 -10.06
CA ALA A 383 -13.32 -1.56 -9.07
C ALA A 383 -14.80 -1.39 -8.65
N PHE A 384 -15.27 -0.14 -8.51
CA PHE A 384 -16.70 0.14 -8.29
C PHE A 384 -17.57 -0.36 -9.46
N ALA A 385 -17.17 -0.07 -10.70
CA ALA A 385 -17.88 -0.52 -11.88
C ALA A 385 -17.92 -2.06 -11.98
N ILE A 386 -16.83 -2.76 -11.67
CA ILE A 386 -16.76 -4.22 -11.63
C ILE A 386 -17.70 -4.76 -10.55
N SER A 387 -17.70 -4.17 -9.36
CA SER A 387 -18.63 -4.55 -8.29
C SER A 387 -20.08 -4.43 -8.75
N LYS A 388 -20.43 -3.35 -9.44
CA LYS A 388 -21.76 -3.14 -10.01
C LYS A 388 -22.12 -4.16 -11.08
N ALA A 389 -21.18 -4.52 -11.96
CA ALA A 389 -21.38 -5.58 -12.96
C ALA A 389 -21.61 -6.96 -12.32
N MET A 390 -20.91 -7.28 -11.22
CA MET A 390 -21.13 -8.52 -10.48
C MET A 390 -22.51 -8.57 -9.82
N GLU A 391 -23.01 -7.42 -9.37
CA GLU A 391 -24.36 -7.27 -8.82
C GLU A 391 -25.42 -7.41 -9.93
N ASN A 392 -25.33 -6.61 -11.01
CA ASN A 392 -26.28 -6.58 -12.13
C ASN A 392 -26.44 -7.94 -12.80
N SER A 393 -25.33 -8.68 -13.00
CA SER A 393 -25.34 -10.02 -13.60
C SER A 393 -25.88 -11.11 -12.66
N GLY A 394 -26.00 -10.84 -11.35
CA GLY A 394 -26.32 -11.84 -10.33
C GLY A 394 -25.17 -12.80 -10.00
N PHE A 395 -23.95 -12.54 -10.51
CA PHE A 395 -22.75 -13.36 -10.24
C PHE A 395 -22.38 -13.36 -8.75
N ALA A 396 -22.42 -12.19 -8.09
CA ALA A 396 -22.16 -12.10 -6.65
C ALA A 396 -23.16 -12.94 -5.83
N ALA A 397 -24.45 -12.89 -6.20
CA ALA A 397 -25.49 -13.68 -5.55
C ALA A 397 -25.31 -15.21 -5.77
N LEU A 398 -24.82 -15.61 -6.93
CA LEU A 398 -24.49 -17.01 -7.22
C LEU A 398 -23.36 -17.52 -6.32
N ILE A 399 -22.26 -16.77 -6.22
CA ILE A 399 -21.13 -17.12 -5.36
C ILE A 399 -21.60 -17.18 -3.89
N ALA A 400 -22.35 -16.17 -3.44
CA ALA A 400 -22.86 -16.13 -2.08
C ALA A 400 -23.70 -17.36 -1.73
N ARG A 401 -24.59 -17.82 -2.64
CA ARG A 401 -25.37 -19.05 -2.45
C ARG A 401 -24.49 -20.29 -2.32
N HIS A 402 -23.43 -20.41 -3.12
CA HIS A 402 -22.50 -21.53 -3.01
C HIS A 402 -21.74 -21.51 -1.68
N ILE A 403 -21.25 -20.33 -1.26
CA ILE A 403 -20.57 -20.16 0.03
C ILE A 403 -21.50 -20.51 1.20
N ILE A 404 -22.75 -20.03 1.19
CA ILE A 404 -23.75 -20.34 2.20
C ILE A 404 -24.10 -21.83 2.18
N GLY A 405 -24.25 -22.43 1.01
CA GLY A 405 -24.54 -23.86 0.87
C GLY A 405 -23.42 -24.76 1.43
N MET A 406 -22.17 -24.36 1.29
CA MET A 406 -21.02 -25.09 1.85
C MET A 406 -20.92 -24.95 3.39
N SER A 407 -21.48 -23.90 3.96
CA SER A 407 -21.35 -23.58 5.39
C SER A 407 -22.69 -23.55 6.13
N SER A 408 -23.75 -24.11 5.53
CA SER A 408 -25.13 -24.06 6.06
C SER A 408 -25.29 -24.60 7.50
N SER A 409 -24.34 -25.42 7.98
CA SER A 409 -24.30 -25.94 9.35
C SER A 409 -23.38 -25.16 10.31
N MET A 410 -22.57 -24.19 9.81
CA MET A 410 -21.46 -23.57 10.59
C MET A 410 -21.76 -22.14 11.07
N GLY A 411 -22.87 -21.54 10.64
CA GLY A 411 -23.28 -20.20 11.07
C GLY A 411 -22.44 -19.04 10.50
N PRO A 412 -22.77 -17.77 10.86
CA PRO A 412 -22.17 -16.57 10.27
C PRO A 412 -20.67 -16.41 10.53
N TYR A 413 -20.13 -17.00 11.61
CA TYR A 413 -18.68 -17.00 11.90
C TYR A 413 -17.86 -17.72 10.84
N ALA A 414 -18.35 -18.87 10.36
CA ALA A 414 -17.66 -19.62 9.30
C ALA A 414 -17.68 -18.86 7.97
N LEU A 415 -18.78 -18.17 7.68
CA LEU A 415 -18.90 -17.32 6.50
C LEU A 415 -17.95 -16.13 6.55
N LEU A 416 -17.81 -15.51 7.72
CA LEU A 416 -16.83 -14.45 7.94
C LEU A 416 -15.39 -14.96 7.69
N ALA A 417 -15.08 -16.17 8.18
CA ALA A 417 -13.78 -16.81 7.95
C ALA A 417 -13.54 -17.11 6.45
N ILE A 418 -14.54 -17.59 5.73
CA ILE A 418 -14.45 -17.85 4.30
C ILE A 418 -14.23 -16.56 3.52
N VAL A 419 -14.96 -15.49 3.83
CA VAL A 419 -14.77 -14.17 3.20
C VAL A 419 -13.36 -13.64 3.46
N PHE A 420 -12.85 -13.79 4.70
CA PHE A 420 -11.47 -13.43 5.00
C PHE A 420 -10.48 -14.19 4.10
N ILE A 421 -10.59 -15.52 4.04
CA ILE A 421 -9.66 -16.39 3.29
C ILE A 421 -9.69 -16.03 1.80
N ILE A 422 -10.89 -15.88 1.20
CA ILE A 422 -11.01 -15.51 -0.21
C ILE A 422 -10.35 -14.14 -0.47
N THR A 423 -10.65 -13.16 0.37
CA THR A 423 -10.08 -11.80 0.24
C THR A 423 -8.57 -11.83 0.42
N ASN A 424 -8.06 -12.61 1.39
CA ASN A 424 -6.63 -12.73 1.65
C ASN A 424 -5.89 -13.45 0.51
N ILE A 425 -6.48 -14.47 -0.10
CA ILE A 425 -5.91 -15.09 -1.31
C ILE A 425 -5.84 -14.09 -2.46
N PHE A 426 -6.90 -13.31 -2.68
CA PHE A 426 -6.90 -12.29 -3.72
C PHE A 426 -5.80 -11.25 -3.48
N THR A 427 -5.68 -10.72 -2.27
CA THR A 427 -4.69 -9.67 -1.98
C THR A 427 -3.23 -10.15 -2.08
N GLU A 428 -2.96 -11.44 -1.92
CA GLU A 428 -1.62 -12.00 -2.14
C GLU A 428 -1.30 -12.20 -3.63
N LEU A 429 -2.31 -12.23 -4.51
CA LEU A 429 -2.16 -12.44 -5.96
C LEU A 429 -2.29 -11.16 -6.77
N ILE A 430 -3.09 -10.21 -6.29
CA ILE A 430 -3.41 -8.94 -6.95
C ILE A 430 -3.28 -7.78 -5.97
N THR A 431 -3.56 -6.55 -6.41
CA THR A 431 -3.48 -5.38 -5.52
C THR A 431 -4.58 -5.39 -4.44
N ASN A 432 -4.30 -4.85 -3.24
CA ASN A 432 -5.24 -4.80 -2.13
C ASN A 432 -6.57 -4.13 -2.48
N ASN A 433 -6.52 -3.05 -3.26
CA ASN A 433 -7.72 -2.33 -3.68
C ASN A 433 -8.60 -3.18 -4.60
N ALA A 434 -7.99 -3.93 -5.53
CA ALA A 434 -8.71 -4.84 -6.41
C ALA A 434 -9.28 -6.03 -5.62
N ALA A 435 -8.53 -6.58 -4.68
CA ALA A 435 -8.98 -7.66 -3.81
C ALA A 435 -10.20 -7.25 -2.97
N ALA A 436 -10.16 -6.06 -2.35
CA ALA A 436 -11.27 -5.52 -1.59
C ALA A 436 -12.52 -5.31 -2.47
N ALA A 437 -12.33 -4.76 -3.67
CA ALA A 437 -13.41 -4.48 -4.60
C ALA A 437 -14.11 -5.75 -5.11
N LEU A 438 -13.36 -6.81 -5.39
CA LEU A 438 -13.93 -8.09 -5.81
C LEU A 438 -14.66 -8.82 -4.67
N SER A 439 -14.16 -8.68 -3.45
CA SER A 439 -14.72 -9.34 -2.28
C SER A 439 -15.97 -8.64 -1.75
N PHE A 440 -16.07 -7.32 -1.93
CA PHE A 440 -17.17 -6.50 -1.39
C PHE A 440 -18.56 -6.96 -1.85
N PRO A 441 -18.87 -7.09 -3.16
CA PRO A 441 -20.19 -7.50 -3.61
C PRO A 441 -20.55 -8.92 -3.18
N ILE A 442 -19.54 -9.80 -3.07
CA ILE A 442 -19.73 -11.17 -2.57
C ILE A 442 -20.15 -11.13 -1.10
N ALA A 443 -19.43 -10.37 -0.28
CA ALA A 443 -19.68 -10.26 1.15
C ALA A 443 -21.02 -9.58 1.45
N LEU A 444 -21.35 -8.51 0.71
CA LEU A 444 -22.64 -7.85 0.80
C LEU A 444 -23.78 -8.80 0.43
N SER A 445 -23.62 -9.58 -0.63
CA SER A 445 -24.60 -10.56 -1.06
C SER A 445 -24.77 -11.71 -0.04
N VAL A 446 -23.69 -12.14 0.62
CA VAL A 446 -23.74 -13.12 1.72
C VAL A 446 -24.55 -12.55 2.89
N ALA A 447 -24.26 -11.34 3.36
CA ALA A 447 -24.96 -10.70 4.46
C ALA A 447 -26.45 -10.51 4.17
N THR A 448 -26.78 -10.03 2.96
CA THR A 448 -28.16 -9.81 2.51
C THR A 448 -28.96 -11.11 2.44
N GLN A 449 -28.37 -12.20 1.90
CA GLN A 449 -29.06 -13.49 1.82
C GLN A 449 -29.27 -14.16 3.18
N LEU A 450 -28.41 -13.86 4.15
CA LEU A 450 -28.57 -14.32 5.55
C LEU A 450 -29.52 -13.43 6.36
N GLY A 451 -29.81 -12.22 5.88
CA GLY A 451 -30.59 -11.23 6.62
C GLY A 451 -29.88 -10.71 7.87
N VAL A 452 -28.53 -10.60 7.82
CA VAL A 452 -27.69 -10.11 8.93
C VAL A 452 -27.07 -8.75 8.62
N ASP A 453 -26.56 -8.05 9.65
CA ASP A 453 -25.84 -6.80 9.47
C ASP A 453 -24.56 -7.04 8.62
N PRO A 454 -24.35 -6.31 7.51
CA PRO A 454 -23.17 -6.46 6.66
C PRO A 454 -21.89 -5.87 7.27
N THR A 455 -21.96 -5.05 8.31
CA THR A 455 -20.80 -4.35 8.91
C THR A 455 -19.65 -5.28 9.28
N PRO A 456 -19.87 -6.45 9.96
CA PRO A 456 -18.79 -7.40 10.23
C PRO A 456 -18.06 -7.86 8.97
N PHE A 457 -18.80 -8.06 7.86
CA PHE A 457 -18.23 -8.48 6.58
C PHE A 457 -17.43 -7.35 5.91
N PHE A 458 -17.88 -6.11 6.02
CA PHE A 458 -17.12 -4.95 5.52
C PHE A 458 -15.80 -4.78 6.28
N VAL A 459 -15.82 -4.91 7.60
CA VAL A 459 -14.63 -4.83 8.45
C VAL A 459 -13.66 -5.97 8.11
N VAL A 460 -14.15 -7.20 7.94
CA VAL A 460 -13.28 -8.33 7.62
C VAL A 460 -12.59 -8.16 6.27
N ILE A 461 -13.24 -7.56 5.26
CA ILE A 461 -12.62 -7.25 3.97
C ILE A 461 -11.46 -6.26 4.15
N CYS A 462 -11.66 -5.19 4.94
CA CYS A 462 -10.60 -4.21 5.22
C CYS A 462 -9.37 -4.88 5.84
N MET A 463 -9.58 -5.76 6.82
CA MET A 463 -8.49 -6.48 7.49
C MET A 463 -7.82 -7.49 6.55
N ALA A 464 -8.60 -8.30 5.85
CA ALA A 464 -8.09 -9.36 4.98
C ALA A 464 -7.37 -8.81 3.74
N ALA A 465 -7.93 -7.79 3.08
CA ALA A 465 -7.32 -7.19 1.90
C ALA A 465 -6.03 -6.44 2.23
N SER A 466 -5.89 -5.92 3.45
CA SER A 466 -4.65 -5.30 3.91
C SER A 466 -3.62 -6.29 4.43
N ALA A 467 -4.01 -7.53 4.76
CA ALA A 467 -3.13 -8.58 5.28
C ALA A 467 -2.35 -9.27 4.14
N SER A 468 -1.54 -8.53 3.41
CA SER A 468 -0.67 -9.02 2.34
C SER A 468 0.76 -9.12 2.84
N PHE A 469 1.04 -10.14 3.63
CA PHE A 469 2.33 -10.34 4.27
C PHE A 469 3.15 -11.48 3.64
N SER A 470 2.51 -12.47 3.01
CA SER A 470 3.20 -13.68 2.56
C SER A 470 3.92 -13.50 1.23
N THR A 471 3.57 -12.48 0.44
CA THR A 471 4.21 -12.21 -0.85
C THR A 471 4.76 -10.79 -0.94
N PRO A 472 5.84 -10.58 -1.70
CA PRO A 472 6.32 -9.23 -1.97
C PRO A 472 5.40 -8.47 -2.96
N ILE A 473 4.69 -9.18 -3.83
CA ILE A 473 3.93 -8.61 -4.96
C ILE A 473 2.65 -7.92 -4.49
N GLY A 474 1.98 -8.47 -3.47
CA GLY A 474 0.68 -7.99 -3.00
C GLY A 474 0.68 -6.57 -2.45
N TYR A 475 1.84 -6.05 -2.00
CA TYR A 475 1.95 -4.70 -1.45
C TYR A 475 3.19 -3.95 -1.93
N GLN A 476 3.05 -2.71 -2.41
CA GLN A 476 4.18 -1.89 -2.87
C GLN A 476 5.28 -1.72 -1.81
N THR A 477 4.91 -1.62 -0.53
CA THR A 477 5.89 -1.51 0.56
C THR A 477 6.76 -2.75 0.69
N ASN A 478 6.22 -3.94 0.41
CA ASN A 478 6.96 -5.19 0.38
C ASN A 478 7.95 -5.23 -0.77
N LEU A 479 7.55 -4.79 -1.98
CA LEU A 479 8.44 -4.68 -3.15
C LEU A 479 9.61 -3.73 -2.88
N ILE A 480 9.35 -2.58 -2.27
CA ILE A 480 10.39 -1.60 -1.93
C ILE A 480 11.43 -2.23 -1.00
N VAL A 481 10.99 -2.85 0.10
CA VAL A 481 11.92 -3.45 1.06
C VAL A 481 12.59 -4.71 0.51
N GLN A 482 11.94 -5.44 -0.39
CA GLN A 482 12.53 -6.56 -1.10
C GLN A 482 13.76 -6.12 -1.89
N GLY A 483 13.61 -5.06 -2.70
CA GLY A 483 14.71 -4.51 -3.50
C GLY A 483 15.86 -4.02 -2.62
N ILE A 484 15.56 -3.15 -1.64
CA ILE A 484 16.57 -2.54 -0.76
C ILE A 484 17.31 -3.59 0.08
N GLY A 485 16.58 -4.59 0.61
CA GLY A 485 17.10 -5.64 1.50
C GLY A 485 17.58 -6.88 0.79
N SER A 486 17.43 -6.96 -0.54
CA SER A 486 17.77 -8.14 -1.35
C SER A 486 17.12 -9.44 -0.83
N TYR A 487 15.85 -9.36 -0.41
CA TYR A 487 15.12 -10.52 0.09
C TYR A 487 14.66 -11.46 -1.02
N LYS A 488 14.58 -12.73 -0.70
CA LYS A 488 13.93 -13.74 -1.53
C LYS A 488 12.44 -13.80 -1.24
N PHE A 489 11.67 -14.28 -2.21
CA PHE A 489 10.25 -14.56 -2.02
C PHE A 489 9.99 -15.43 -0.77
N THR A 490 10.81 -16.46 -0.55
CA THR A 490 10.71 -17.36 0.59
C THR A 490 10.88 -16.68 1.96
N ASP A 491 11.55 -15.53 2.03
CA ASP A 491 11.71 -14.78 3.28
C ASP A 491 10.38 -14.16 3.70
N PHE A 492 9.61 -13.64 2.73
CA PHE A 492 8.25 -13.14 2.97
C PHE A 492 7.32 -14.27 3.40
N VAL A 493 7.33 -15.41 2.71
CA VAL A 493 6.49 -16.56 3.11
C VAL A 493 6.77 -16.99 4.54
N LYS A 494 8.04 -17.11 4.94
CA LYS A 494 8.43 -17.59 6.28
C LYS A 494 7.93 -16.70 7.42
N ILE A 495 8.01 -15.38 7.24
CA ILE A 495 7.62 -14.43 8.29
C ILE A 495 6.18 -13.93 8.10
N GLY A 496 5.69 -13.89 6.87
CA GLY A 496 4.37 -13.35 6.54
C GLY A 496 3.23 -14.32 6.75
N LEU A 497 3.40 -15.61 6.40
CA LEU A 497 2.32 -16.59 6.53
C LEU A 497 1.82 -16.76 7.99
N PRO A 498 2.68 -16.85 9.02
CA PRO A 498 2.21 -16.85 10.40
C PRO A 498 1.51 -15.54 10.80
N LEU A 499 1.95 -14.39 10.26
CA LEU A 499 1.31 -13.10 10.52
C LEU A 499 -0.08 -13.00 9.87
N ASN A 500 -0.25 -13.53 8.65
CA ASN A 500 -1.57 -13.69 8.02
C ASN A 500 -2.50 -14.55 8.88
N LEU A 501 -1.98 -15.65 9.44
CA LEU A 501 -2.75 -16.50 10.34
C LEU A 501 -3.17 -15.76 11.63
N ILE A 502 -2.27 -14.99 12.23
CA ILE A 502 -2.58 -14.16 13.40
C ILE A 502 -3.68 -13.16 13.07
N THR A 503 -3.56 -12.46 11.93
CA THR A 503 -4.57 -11.50 11.47
C THR A 503 -5.90 -12.18 11.22
N PHE A 504 -5.91 -13.35 10.59
CA PHE A 504 -7.10 -14.16 10.37
C PHE A 504 -7.79 -14.52 11.68
N LEU A 505 -7.07 -15.11 12.62
CA LEU A 505 -7.64 -15.55 13.90
C LEU A 505 -8.23 -14.35 14.68
N ILE A 506 -7.48 -13.26 14.81
CA ILE A 506 -7.99 -12.07 15.51
C ILE A 506 -9.22 -11.51 14.80
N SER A 507 -9.22 -11.41 13.47
CA SER A 507 -10.36 -10.90 12.72
C SER A 507 -11.60 -11.75 12.93
N VAL A 508 -11.50 -13.08 12.79
CA VAL A 508 -12.65 -13.98 12.89
C VAL A 508 -13.25 -14.01 14.30
N PHE A 509 -12.40 -13.88 15.34
CA PHE A 509 -12.90 -13.93 16.72
C PHE A 509 -13.30 -12.57 17.27
N VAL A 510 -12.54 -11.49 16.97
CA VAL A 510 -12.77 -10.18 17.58
C VAL A 510 -13.86 -9.38 16.85
N ILE A 511 -13.95 -9.47 15.50
CA ILE A 511 -14.95 -8.70 14.74
C ILE A 511 -16.37 -8.99 15.25
N PRO A 512 -16.82 -10.27 15.38
CA PRO A 512 -18.18 -10.56 15.85
C PRO A 512 -18.44 -10.20 17.32
N MET A 513 -17.38 -9.98 18.12
CA MET A 513 -17.54 -9.49 19.49
C MET A 513 -17.87 -7.99 19.54
N ILE A 514 -17.43 -7.24 18.51
CA ILE A 514 -17.60 -5.78 18.43
C ILE A 514 -18.85 -5.42 17.61
N TRP A 515 -19.01 -6.06 16.48
CA TRP A 515 -20.17 -5.89 15.60
C TRP A 515 -20.96 -7.20 15.55
N LYS A 516 -22.20 -7.13 16.01
CA LYS A 516 -23.11 -8.28 15.98
C LYS A 516 -23.65 -8.50 14.58
N PHE A 517 -23.90 -9.75 14.23
CA PHE A 517 -24.56 -10.13 12.98
C PHE A 517 -26.05 -9.79 12.99
#